data_c9ce5c8c639c24ab3913f2e448efe81a
#
_entry.id   c9ce5c8c639c24ab3913f2e448efe81a
#
_cell.length_a   1.000
_cell.length_b   1.000
_cell.length_c   1.000
_cell.angle_alpha   90.00
_cell.angle_beta   90.00
_cell.angle_gamma   90.00
#
_symmetry.space_group_name_H-M   'P 1'
#
loop_
_entity.id
_entity.type
_entity.pdbx_description
1 polymer ?
#
loop_
_entity_poly.entity_id
_entity_poly.type
_entity_poly.pdbx_seq_one_letter_code
_entity_poly.pdbx_strand_id
1 'polypeptide(L)'
;MKSQHENEEMLTGGNVSNVYRSGDTVRRDLKEDSPKIHKLLKHLENKGFNYSPKFLGIDEKGREILSFIEGEAGNYPLKRYMLSNDVLKEIAKMLRLYHEAVSDFPLLDEFKPIDNTPQKVEVLCHNDFAIYNIIFNYEKPVGIIDFDVAGPGPKIWDIAYTLYTCLPLSSFYPAETEQEVHHVNYDPSLHASLIKKRLTLFFEAYGEEMPLDFLEIVLLRLEGMCKTIKRKANEGDSAFQKMIDEGHLEHYQNEIKFIREHGKEWI
;
A
#
# COMPACT_ATOMS: atom_id res chain seq x y z
N MET A 1 -6.33 -28.98 32.01
CA MET A 1 -6.74 -28.06 30.97
C MET A 1 -6.13 -28.56 29.68
N LYS A 2 -6.93 -29.02 28.71
CA LYS A 2 -6.43 -29.48 27.42
C LYS A 2 -6.01 -28.25 26.62
N SER A 3 -4.72 -28.18 26.23
CA SER A 3 -4.24 -27.22 25.24
C SER A 3 -5.04 -27.49 23.96
N GLN A 4 -5.96 -26.59 23.61
CA GLN A 4 -6.47 -26.54 22.25
C GLN A 4 -5.28 -26.15 21.37
N HIS A 5 -4.73 -27.11 20.64
CA HIS A 5 -3.93 -26.81 19.47
C HIS A 5 -4.90 -26.18 18.46
N GLU A 6 -5.01 -24.84 18.48
CA GLU A 6 -5.65 -24.12 17.38
C GLU A 6 -4.86 -24.47 16.12
N ASN A 7 -5.55 -24.99 15.11
CA ASN A 7 -4.95 -25.26 13.81
C ASN A 7 -4.44 -23.94 13.22
N GLU A 8 -3.12 -23.76 13.19
CA GLU A 8 -2.48 -22.65 12.51
C GLU A 8 -2.49 -22.96 10.99
N GLU A 9 -3.06 -22.06 10.20
CA GLU A 9 -3.05 -22.12 8.74
C GLU A 9 -2.05 -21.10 8.21
N MET A 10 -1.10 -21.54 7.38
CA MET A 10 -0.15 -20.65 6.75
C MET A 10 -0.85 -19.83 5.66
N LEU A 11 -0.84 -18.50 5.80
CA LEU A 11 -1.37 -17.59 4.79
C LEU A 11 -0.34 -17.44 3.65
N THR A 12 -0.80 -17.69 2.42
CA THR A 12 0.01 -17.48 1.21
C THR A 12 -0.17 -16.06 0.70
N GLY A 13 0.93 -15.35 0.40
CA GLY A 13 0.85 -14.01 -0.21
C GLY A 13 1.87 -12.98 0.30
N GLY A 14 2.62 -13.26 1.37
CA GLY A 14 3.70 -12.38 1.84
C GLY A 14 5.06 -12.79 1.30
N ASN A 15 5.78 -11.87 0.67
CA ASN A 15 7.13 -12.17 0.14
C ASN A 15 8.24 -12.14 1.21
N VAL A 16 7.95 -11.70 2.44
CA VAL A 16 8.99 -11.33 3.41
C VAL A 16 8.86 -12.04 4.78
N SER A 17 7.70 -12.60 5.15
CA SER A 17 7.53 -13.27 6.44
C SER A 17 6.47 -14.35 6.40
N ASN A 18 6.69 -15.42 7.19
CA ASN A 18 5.68 -16.44 7.41
C ASN A 18 4.56 -15.87 8.29
N VAL A 19 3.36 -15.90 7.76
CA VAL A 19 2.15 -15.41 8.44
C VAL A 19 1.22 -16.58 8.65
N TYR A 20 0.75 -16.79 9.88
CA TYR A 20 -0.14 -17.88 10.25
C TYR A 20 -1.46 -17.35 10.79
N ARG A 21 -2.57 -17.83 10.27
CA ARG A 21 -3.91 -17.56 10.82
C ARG A 21 -4.22 -18.57 11.91
N SER A 22 -4.76 -18.11 13.01
CA SER A 22 -5.30 -18.93 14.11
C SER A 22 -6.62 -18.31 14.57
N GLY A 23 -7.74 -18.84 14.08
CA GLY A 23 -9.06 -18.27 14.30
C GLY A 23 -9.17 -16.83 13.74
N ASP A 24 -9.53 -15.89 14.61
CA ASP A 24 -9.67 -14.45 14.27
C ASP A 24 -8.37 -13.66 14.47
N THR A 25 -7.25 -14.32 14.52
CA THR A 25 -5.94 -13.70 14.77
C THR A 25 -4.87 -14.20 13.80
N VAL A 26 -3.83 -13.39 13.66
CA VAL A 26 -2.64 -13.68 12.84
C VAL A 26 -1.42 -13.76 13.74
N ARG A 27 -0.49 -14.63 13.42
CA ARG A 27 0.83 -14.76 14.05
C ARG A 27 1.91 -14.42 13.03
N ARG A 28 2.82 -13.53 13.39
CA ARG A 28 3.96 -13.12 12.56
C ARG A 28 5.22 -13.02 13.42
N ASP A 29 6.36 -13.43 12.87
CA ASP A 29 7.63 -13.31 13.58
C ASP A 29 7.95 -11.84 13.86
N LEU A 30 8.49 -11.58 15.06
CA LEU A 30 8.92 -10.23 15.43
C LEU A 30 10.12 -9.81 14.58
N LYS A 31 10.05 -8.58 14.06
CA LYS A 31 11.16 -7.86 13.44
C LYS A 31 11.71 -6.83 14.43
N GLU A 32 12.90 -6.30 14.17
CA GLU A 32 13.50 -5.23 14.96
C GLU A 32 12.56 -4.02 15.10
N ASP A 33 11.86 -3.69 14.03
CA ASP A 33 10.93 -2.57 13.96
C ASP A 33 9.53 -2.85 14.53
N SER A 34 9.18 -4.10 14.87
CA SER A 34 7.83 -4.44 15.37
C SER A 34 7.37 -3.61 16.56
N PRO A 35 8.22 -3.26 17.56
CA PRO A 35 7.76 -2.45 18.71
C PRO A 35 7.22 -1.07 18.34
N LYS A 36 7.80 -0.41 17.33
CA LYS A 36 7.30 0.90 16.88
C LYS A 36 5.96 0.75 16.14
N ILE A 37 5.81 -0.33 15.35
CA ILE A 37 4.55 -0.63 14.65
C ILE A 37 3.44 -0.97 15.65
N HIS A 38 3.75 -1.70 16.74
CA HIS A 38 2.76 -1.93 17.81
C HIS A 38 2.27 -0.63 18.45
N LYS A 39 3.15 0.37 18.63
CA LYS A 39 2.75 1.70 19.13
C LYS A 39 1.80 2.39 18.14
N LEU A 40 2.11 2.32 16.83
CA LEU A 40 1.26 2.87 15.79
C LEU A 40 -0.11 2.19 15.76
N LEU A 41 -0.17 0.86 15.74
CA LEU A 41 -1.44 0.11 15.71
C LEU A 41 -2.32 0.43 16.93
N LYS A 42 -1.73 0.52 18.14
CA LYS A 42 -2.45 0.95 19.34
C LYS A 42 -2.97 2.38 19.23
N HIS A 43 -2.19 3.28 18.65
CA HIS A 43 -2.63 4.65 18.42
C HIS A 43 -3.82 4.70 17.46
N LEU A 44 -3.74 4.00 16.33
CA LEU A 44 -4.83 3.89 15.35
C LEU A 44 -6.12 3.34 16.00
N GLU A 45 -6.00 2.30 16.82
CA GLU A 45 -7.13 1.76 17.59
C GLU A 45 -7.74 2.81 18.52
N ASN A 46 -6.91 3.55 19.28
CA ASN A 46 -7.36 4.61 20.19
C ASN A 46 -8.03 5.79 19.44
N LYS A 47 -7.64 6.04 18.19
CA LYS A 47 -8.25 7.05 17.32
C LYS A 47 -9.53 6.57 16.62
N GLY A 48 -9.91 5.29 16.80
CA GLY A 48 -11.08 4.71 16.16
C GLY A 48 -10.87 4.41 14.67
N PHE A 49 -9.64 4.31 14.21
CA PHE A 49 -9.34 3.87 12.85
C PHE A 49 -9.49 2.34 12.77
N ASN A 50 -10.66 1.89 12.31
CA ASN A 50 -11.05 0.48 12.34
C ASN A 50 -10.59 -0.32 11.10
N TYR A 51 -9.77 0.28 10.25
CA TYR A 51 -9.28 -0.37 9.01
C TYR A 51 -7.90 -1.01 9.18
N SER A 52 -7.22 -0.87 10.32
CA SER A 52 -5.95 -1.52 10.61
C SER A 52 -6.12 -2.77 11.48
N PRO A 53 -5.18 -3.75 11.40
CA PRO A 53 -5.10 -4.80 12.40
C PRO A 53 -4.92 -4.20 13.80
N LYS A 54 -5.40 -4.89 14.83
CA LYS A 54 -5.14 -4.55 16.24
C LYS A 54 -3.97 -5.38 16.75
N PHE A 55 -3.07 -4.74 17.50
CA PHE A 55 -2.02 -5.46 18.20
C PHE A 55 -2.58 -6.06 19.50
N LEU A 56 -2.61 -7.39 19.59
CA LEU A 56 -3.21 -8.13 20.70
C LEU A 56 -2.19 -8.66 21.72
N GLY A 57 -0.90 -8.67 21.37
CA GLY A 57 0.15 -9.13 22.27
C GLY A 57 1.22 -9.96 21.57
N ILE A 58 1.95 -10.73 22.38
CA ILE A 58 3.00 -11.65 21.93
C ILE A 58 2.64 -13.05 22.42
N ASP A 59 2.78 -14.06 21.56
CA ASP A 59 2.52 -15.45 21.92
C ASP A 59 3.70 -16.11 22.67
N GLU A 60 3.50 -17.35 23.14
CA GLU A 60 4.53 -18.11 23.87
C GLU A 60 5.76 -18.45 23.01
N LYS A 61 5.64 -18.38 21.67
CA LYS A 61 6.75 -18.58 20.72
C LYS A 61 7.49 -17.27 20.40
N GLY A 62 7.10 -16.15 21.00
CA GLY A 62 7.70 -14.83 20.77
C GLY A 62 7.24 -14.17 19.48
N ARG A 63 6.12 -14.60 18.90
CA ARG A 63 5.52 -14.00 17.69
C ARG A 63 4.48 -12.95 18.06
N GLU A 64 4.34 -11.90 17.27
CA GLU A 64 3.26 -10.92 17.44
C GLU A 64 1.90 -11.53 17.10
N ILE A 65 0.89 -11.12 17.86
CA ILE A 65 -0.50 -11.49 17.67
C ILE A 65 -1.22 -10.24 17.17
N LEU A 66 -1.77 -10.32 15.96
CA LEU A 66 -2.59 -9.28 15.36
C LEU A 66 -4.01 -9.79 15.15
N SER A 67 -5.01 -8.90 15.15
CA SER A 67 -6.36 -9.28 14.72
C SER A 67 -6.35 -9.62 13.23
N PHE A 68 -7.11 -10.63 12.82
CA PHE A 68 -7.33 -10.93 11.41
C PHE A 68 -8.41 -9.99 10.85
N ILE A 69 -8.18 -9.45 9.66
CA ILE A 69 -9.20 -8.70 8.91
C ILE A 69 -9.78 -9.66 7.88
N GLU A 70 -11.07 -10.00 8.03
CA GLU A 70 -11.74 -10.95 7.16
C GLU A 70 -11.91 -10.39 5.75
N GLY A 71 -11.46 -11.15 4.75
CA GLY A 71 -11.53 -10.75 3.35
C GLY A 71 -10.38 -11.29 2.51
N GLU A 72 -10.23 -10.74 1.34
CA GLU A 72 -9.16 -11.07 0.39
C GLU A 72 -8.28 -9.85 0.12
N ALA A 73 -6.98 -10.04 0.02
CA ALA A 73 -6.06 -8.98 -0.38
C ALA A 73 -6.19 -8.67 -1.87
N GLY A 74 -5.92 -7.44 -2.27
CA GLY A 74 -5.92 -6.99 -3.66
C GLY A 74 -4.73 -7.50 -4.46
N ASN A 75 -4.48 -8.80 -4.41
CA ASN A 75 -3.39 -9.46 -5.14
C ASN A 75 -3.66 -9.52 -6.64
N TYR A 76 -2.59 -9.40 -7.43
CA TYR A 76 -2.68 -9.58 -8.88
C TYR A 76 -2.83 -11.07 -9.27
N PRO A 77 -3.65 -11.36 -10.29
CA PRO A 77 -4.48 -10.45 -11.09
C PRO A 77 -5.67 -9.91 -10.28
N LEU A 78 -5.91 -8.59 -10.40
CA LEU A 78 -7.00 -7.92 -9.68
C LEU A 78 -8.36 -8.38 -10.17
N LYS A 79 -9.32 -8.49 -9.26
CA LYS A 79 -10.73 -8.71 -9.63
C LYS A 79 -11.34 -7.41 -10.18
N ARG A 80 -12.28 -7.53 -11.10
CA ARG A 80 -12.94 -6.38 -11.77
C ARG A 80 -13.46 -5.32 -10.78
N TYR A 81 -14.14 -5.74 -9.72
CA TYR A 81 -14.71 -4.80 -8.75
C TYR A 81 -13.64 -3.93 -8.06
N MET A 82 -12.42 -4.46 -7.86
CA MET A 82 -11.31 -3.74 -7.22
C MET A 82 -10.86 -2.53 -8.05
N LEU A 83 -11.17 -2.51 -9.34
CA LEU A 83 -10.87 -1.41 -10.26
C LEU A 83 -12.03 -0.42 -10.41
N SER A 84 -13.16 -0.63 -9.74
CA SER A 84 -14.33 0.23 -9.86
C SER A 84 -14.11 1.63 -9.29
N ASN A 85 -14.87 2.60 -9.79
CA ASN A 85 -14.83 3.97 -9.28
C ASN A 85 -15.30 4.07 -7.82
N ASP A 86 -16.23 3.22 -7.40
CA ASP A 86 -16.73 3.23 -6.02
C ASP A 86 -15.68 2.68 -5.05
N VAL A 87 -14.98 1.60 -5.42
CA VAL A 87 -13.83 1.12 -4.66
C VAL A 87 -12.74 2.19 -4.57
N LEU A 88 -12.41 2.87 -5.67
CA LEU A 88 -11.41 3.93 -5.66
C LEU A 88 -11.77 5.08 -4.70
N LYS A 89 -13.05 5.50 -4.65
CA LYS A 89 -13.53 6.50 -3.69
C LYS A 89 -13.40 6.03 -2.23
N GLU A 90 -13.75 4.76 -1.97
CA GLU A 90 -13.63 4.22 -0.61
C GLU A 90 -12.18 4.08 -0.17
N ILE A 91 -11.25 3.73 -1.07
CA ILE A 91 -9.81 3.74 -0.82
C ILE A 91 -9.33 5.17 -0.48
N ALA A 92 -9.75 6.17 -1.25
CA ALA A 92 -9.41 7.57 -0.98
C ALA A 92 -9.89 8.03 0.41
N LYS A 93 -11.12 7.69 0.79
CA LYS A 93 -11.66 8.01 2.12
C LYS A 93 -10.92 7.26 3.24
N MET A 94 -10.57 5.99 3.02
CA MET A 94 -9.81 5.20 3.99
C MET A 94 -8.43 5.81 4.22
N LEU A 95 -7.72 6.21 3.16
CA LEU A 95 -6.43 6.90 3.27
C LEU A 95 -6.57 8.25 3.98
N ARG A 96 -7.63 9.02 3.71
CA ARG A 96 -7.92 10.27 4.43
C ARG A 96 -8.08 10.03 5.92
N LEU A 97 -8.90 9.05 6.31
CA LEU A 97 -9.12 8.69 7.71
C LEU A 97 -7.84 8.21 8.40
N TYR A 98 -6.97 7.49 7.68
CA TYR A 98 -5.64 7.12 8.17
C TYR A 98 -4.81 8.36 8.48
N HIS A 99 -4.68 9.30 7.53
CA HIS A 99 -3.91 10.52 7.71
C HIS A 99 -4.47 11.40 8.85
N GLU A 100 -5.79 11.44 9.04
CA GLU A 100 -6.42 12.12 10.16
C GLU A 100 -6.08 11.43 11.50
N ALA A 101 -6.12 10.10 11.55
CA ALA A 101 -5.82 9.33 12.74
C ALA A 101 -4.36 9.49 13.19
N VAL A 102 -3.42 9.63 12.25
CA VAL A 102 -1.98 9.78 12.55
C VAL A 102 -1.52 11.24 12.62
N SER A 103 -2.40 12.23 12.47
CA SER A 103 -2.05 13.65 12.44
C SER A 103 -1.39 14.16 13.72
N ASP A 104 -1.67 13.54 14.85
CA ASP A 104 -1.09 13.85 16.18
C ASP A 104 -0.25 12.67 16.72
N PHE A 105 0.05 11.69 15.89
CA PHE A 105 0.97 10.61 16.30
C PHE A 105 2.37 11.20 16.57
N PRO A 106 2.97 10.93 17.75
CA PRO A 106 4.29 11.44 18.02
C PRO A 106 5.31 10.84 17.04
N LEU A 107 5.95 11.71 16.26
CA LEU A 107 7.00 11.30 15.33
C LEU A 107 8.25 10.94 16.13
N LEU A 108 8.36 9.66 16.47
CA LEU A 108 9.48 9.12 17.21
C LEU A 108 10.69 8.97 16.28
N ASP A 109 11.89 9.18 16.80
CA ASP A 109 13.15 9.01 16.05
C ASP A 109 13.35 7.62 15.45
N GLU A 110 12.57 6.65 15.92
CA GLU A 110 12.54 5.28 15.43
C GLU A 110 11.97 5.18 14.00
N PHE A 111 11.07 6.11 13.60
CA PHE A 111 10.50 6.15 12.27
C PHE A 111 11.38 6.98 11.33
N LYS A 112 11.82 6.39 10.25
CA LYS A 112 12.65 7.05 9.24
C LYS A 112 11.89 7.24 7.94
N PRO A 113 12.11 8.36 7.24
CA PRO A 113 11.56 8.51 5.89
C PRO A 113 12.18 7.46 4.97
N ILE A 114 11.41 6.98 4.01
CA ILE A 114 11.92 6.12 2.94
C ILE A 114 12.69 6.95 1.90
N ASP A 115 13.42 6.28 1.01
CA ASP A 115 14.24 6.95 0.00
C ASP A 115 13.42 7.97 -0.83
N ASN A 116 13.99 9.14 -1.04
CA ASN A 116 13.43 10.29 -1.76
C ASN A 116 12.19 10.95 -1.12
N THR A 117 11.77 10.58 0.10
CA THR A 117 10.66 11.28 0.77
C THR A 117 10.95 12.79 0.85
N PRO A 118 10.01 13.67 0.43
CA PRO A 118 10.17 15.11 0.60
C PRO A 118 10.39 15.51 2.07
N GLN A 119 11.15 16.58 2.30
CA GLN A 119 11.52 17.01 3.64
C GLN A 119 10.34 17.50 4.50
N LYS A 120 9.26 17.97 3.86
CA LYS A 120 8.06 18.40 4.58
C LYS A 120 7.38 17.21 5.23
N VAL A 121 7.28 17.22 6.55
CA VAL A 121 6.58 16.20 7.33
C VAL A 121 5.21 16.73 7.75
N GLU A 122 4.16 16.02 7.39
CA GLU A 122 2.78 16.34 7.76
C GLU A 122 2.16 15.23 8.63
N VAL A 123 2.49 13.99 8.33
CA VAL A 123 1.94 12.80 9.00
C VAL A 123 2.99 11.70 9.07
N LEU A 124 2.66 10.62 9.79
CA LEU A 124 3.33 9.34 9.62
C LEU A 124 2.68 8.63 8.42
N CYS A 125 3.31 8.68 7.25
CA CYS A 125 2.86 7.98 6.06
C CYS A 125 2.88 6.47 6.27
N HIS A 126 1.94 5.76 5.65
CA HIS A 126 1.98 4.30 5.54
C HIS A 126 3.14 3.83 4.66
N ASN A 127 3.44 4.63 3.63
CA ASN A 127 4.46 4.39 2.60
C ASN A 127 4.21 3.18 1.69
N ASP A 128 3.25 2.32 1.99
CA ASP A 128 2.83 1.19 1.18
C ASP A 128 1.31 1.00 1.20
N PHE A 129 0.56 2.13 1.13
CA PHE A 129 -0.89 2.12 1.02
C PHE A 129 -1.31 1.73 -0.40
N ALA A 130 -1.02 0.50 -0.75
CA ALA A 130 -1.12 -0.06 -2.08
C ALA A 130 -2.28 -1.05 -2.17
N ILE A 131 -2.82 -1.26 -3.38
CA ILE A 131 -3.99 -2.13 -3.58
C ILE A 131 -3.77 -3.55 -3.06
N TYR A 132 -2.54 -4.08 -3.15
CA TYR A 132 -2.21 -5.43 -2.66
C TYR A 132 -2.15 -5.55 -1.13
N ASN A 133 -2.10 -4.43 -0.40
CA ASN A 133 -2.21 -4.36 1.07
C ASN A 133 -3.63 -4.01 1.54
N ILE A 134 -4.55 -3.74 0.63
CA ILE A 134 -5.95 -3.49 0.96
C ILE A 134 -6.69 -4.83 1.05
N ILE A 135 -7.44 -5.00 2.13
CA ILE A 135 -8.32 -6.16 2.31
C ILE A 135 -9.73 -5.78 1.84
N PHE A 136 -10.28 -6.64 1.01
CA PHE A 136 -11.63 -6.49 0.44
C PHE A 136 -12.57 -7.54 1.01
N ASN A 137 -13.77 -7.12 1.39
CA ASN A 137 -14.85 -8.00 1.80
C ASN A 137 -16.17 -7.49 1.22
N TYR A 138 -17.00 -8.40 0.66
CA TYR A 138 -18.22 -8.01 -0.05
C TYR A 138 -18.00 -6.87 -1.07
N GLU A 139 -16.94 -7.00 -1.86
CA GLU A 139 -16.53 -6.03 -2.91
C GLU A 139 -16.21 -4.61 -2.39
N LYS A 140 -15.91 -4.45 -1.09
CA LYS A 140 -15.55 -3.17 -0.48
C LYS A 140 -14.20 -3.26 0.20
N PRO A 141 -13.39 -2.20 0.18
CA PRO A 141 -12.19 -2.13 0.99
C PRO A 141 -12.58 -2.03 2.47
N VAL A 142 -12.11 -2.98 3.28
CA VAL A 142 -12.44 -3.09 4.70
C VAL A 142 -11.22 -2.99 5.63
N GLY A 143 -10.02 -2.96 5.05
CA GLY A 143 -8.80 -2.83 5.85
C GLY A 143 -7.56 -2.57 5.02
N ILE A 144 -6.52 -2.14 5.70
CA ILE A 144 -5.16 -1.95 5.19
C ILE A 144 -4.19 -2.66 6.14
N ILE A 145 -3.24 -3.39 5.58
CA ILE A 145 -2.23 -4.16 6.30
C ILE A 145 -0.81 -3.73 5.90
N ASP A 146 0.18 -4.28 6.58
CA ASP A 146 1.61 -4.11 6.29
C ASP A 146 2.15 -2.69 6.51
N PHE A 147 2.19 -2.28 7.78
CA PHE A 147 2.71 -0.99 8.25
C PHE A 147 4.23 -0.95 8.41
N ASP A 148 4.96 -1.98 7.96
CA ASP A 148 6.39 -2.18 8.28
C ASP A 148 7.30 -1.05 7.76
N VAL A 149 6.89 -0.35 6.70
CA VAL A 149 7.63 0.77 6.11
C VAL A 149 7.07 2.15 6.48
N ALA A 150 6.16 2.20 7.47
CA ALA A 150 5.61 3.48 7.92
C ALA A 150 6.72 4.45 8.33
N GLY A 151 6.59 5.71 7.93
CA GLY A 151 7.61 6.72 8.17
C GLY A 151 7.12 8.15 7.92
N PRO A 152 7.82 9.18 8.44
CA PRO A 152 7.40 10.56 8.33
C PRO A 152 7.45 11.06 6.86
N GLY A 153 6.44 11.82 6.46
CA GLY A 153 6.37 12.42 5.12
C GLY A 153 5.15 13.31 4.92
N PRO A 154 5.00 13.91 3.75
CA PRO A 154 3.78 14.64 3.39
C PRO A 154 2.69 13.66 2.96
N LYS A 155 1.42 14.00 3.19
CA LYS A 155 0.27 13.18 2.80
C LYS A 155 0.27 12.80 1.31
N ILE A 156 0.69 13.74 0.47
CA ILE A 156 0.76 13.52 -0.98
C ILE A 156 1.70 12.37 -1.37
N TRP A 157 2.65 12.02 -0.50
CA TRP A 157 3.59 10.91 -0.71
C TRP A 157 2.88 9.55 -0.69
N ASP A 158 1.97 9.34 0.26
CA ASP A 158 1.09 8.16 0.28
C ASP A 158 0.10 8.19 -0.87
N ILE A 159 -0.53 9.34 -1.13
CA ILE A 159 -1.49 9.50 -2.23
C ILE A 159 -0.85 9.12 -3.57
N ALA A 160 0.40 9.56 -3.82
CA ALA A 160 1.10 9.26 -5.06
C ALA A 160 1.29 7.76 -5.29
N TYR A 161 1.66 7.02 -4.24
CA TYR A 161 1.85 5.57 -4.36
C TYR A 161 0.52 4.80 -4.41
N THR A 162 -0.46 5.23 -3.62
CA THR A 162 -1.80 4.67 -3.67
C THR A 162 -2.41 4.82 -5.07
N LEU A 163 -2.31 6.00 -5.67
CA LEU A 163 -2.80 6.23 -7.02
C LEU A 163 -2.02 5.44 -8.08
N TYR A 164 -0.69 5.33 -7.94
CA TYR A 164 0.11 4.50 -8.85
C TYR A 164 -0.34 3.04 -8.84
N THR A 165 -0.70 2.48 -7.68
CA THR A 165 -1.11 1.06 -7.56
C THR A 165 -2.60 0.82 -7.81
N CYS A 166 -3.47 1.81 -7.57
CA CYS A 166 -4.94 1.69 -7.70
C CYS A 166 -5.48 2.22 -9.03
N LEU A 167 -4.67 3.01 -9.75
CA LEU A 167 -4.97 3.53 -11.07
C LEU A 167 -3.94 3.01 -12.07
N PRO A 168 -4.33 2.80 -13.34
CA PRO A 168 -3.40 2.38 -14.37
C PRO A 168 -2.54 3.56 -14.85
N LEU A 169 -1.73 4.15 -13.95
CA LEU A 169 -0.70 5.14 -14.28
C LEU A 169 0.52 4.42 -14.86
N SER A 170 0.29 3.57 -15.85
CA SER A 170 1.27 2.64 -16.38
C SER A 170 1.12 2.44 -17.89
N SER A 171 2.14 1.83 -18.50
CA SER A 171 2.14 1.47 -19.92
C SER A 171 1.04 0.46 -20.30
N PHE A 172 0.40 -0.15 -19.32
CA PHE A 172 -0.72 -1.08 -19.51
C PHE A 172 -1.99 -0.54 -18.86
N TYR A 173 -3.11 -0.69 -19.56
CA TYR A 173 -4.42 -0.33 -19.08
C TYR A 173 -5.28 -1.58 -18.90
N PRO A 174 -6.02 -1.74 -17.78
CA PRO A 174 -6.91 -2.87 -17.61
C PRO A 174 -8.13 -2.73 -18.53
N ALA A 175 -8.24 -3.63 -19.50
CA ALA A 175 -9.42 -3.77 -20.32
C ALA A 175 -10.37 -4.77 -19.67
N GLU A 176 -11.63 -4.41 -19.57
CA GLU A 176 -12.66 -5.24 -18.97
C GLU A 176 -13.32 -6.10 -20.04
N THR A 177 -13.28 -7.41 -19.88
CA THR A 177 -14.23 -8.34 -20.51
C THR A 177 -15.25 -8.79 -19.46
N GLU A 178 -16.32 -9.46 -19.88
CA GLU A 178 -17.35 -9.91 -18.93
C GLU A 178 -16.82 -10.89 -17.86
N GLN A 179 -15.69 -11.54 -18.10
CA GLN A 179 -15.18 -12.62 -17.26
C GLN A 179 -13.83 -12.31 -16.60
N GLU A 180 -12.95 -11.54 -17.24
CA GLU A 180 -11.58 -11.31 -16.73
C GLU A 180 -11.09 -9.89 -17.01
N VAL A 181 -10.10 -9.44 -16.23
CA VAL A 181 -9.35 -8.21 -16.49
C VAL A 181 -8.11 -8.58 -17.29
N HIS A 182 -8.03 -8.08 -18.52
CA HIS A 182 -6.85 -8.20 -19.37
C HIS A 182 -6.08 -6.89 -19.38
N HIS A 183 -4.76 -6.94 -19.61
CA HIS A 183 -3.97 -5.75 -19.81
C HIS A 183 -3.80 -5.48 -21.31
N VAL A 184 -4.15 -4.26 -21.72
CA VAL A 184 -3.90 -3.74 -23.07
C VAL A 184 -2.86 -2.64 -23.00
N ASN A 185 -2.16 -2.37 -24.09
CA ASN A 185 -1.25 -1.24 -24.16
C ASN A 185 -2.02 0.08 -23.99
N TYR A 186 -1.41 1.03 -23.29
CA TYR A 186 -1.97 2.37 -23.18
C TYR A 186 -2.16 3.01 -24.56
N ASP A 187 -3.34 3.61 -24.75
CA ASP A 187 -3.70 4.42 -25.91
C ASP A 187 -4.23 5.77 -25.40
N PRO A 188 -3.52 6.90 -25.66
CA PRO A 188 -3.94 8.21 -25.15
C PRO A 188 -5.33 8.62 -25.61
N SER A 189 -5.74 8.24 -26.82
CA SER A 189 -7.06 8.60 -27.36
C SER A 189 -8.22 7.94 -26.61
N LEU A 190 -7.98 6.79 -26.00
CA LEU A 190 -8.98 6.01 -25.25
C LEU A 190 -8.85 6.18 -23.74
N HIS A 191 -7.63 6.20 -23.23
CA HIS A 191 -7.39 6.02 -21.79
C HIS A 191 -7.08 7.32 -21.04
N ALA A 192 -6.50 8.35 -21.70
CA ALA A 192 -6.08 9.58 -21.01
C ALA A 192 -7.24 10.26 -20.25
N SER A 193 -8.38 10.44 -20.92
CA SER A 193 -9.57 11.07 -20.30
C SER A 193 -10.15 10.25 -19.14
N LEU A 194 -10.06 8.92 -19.22
CA LEU A 194 -10.52 8.01 -18.15
C LEU A 194 -9.61 8.11 -16.92
N ILE A 195 -8.29 8.13 -17.13
CA ILE A 195 -7.31 8.32 -16.05
C ILE A 195 -7.52 9.69 -15.40
N LYS A 196 -7.59 10.77 -16.17
CA LYS A 196 -7.86 12.12 -15.66
C LYS A 196 -9.12 12.17 -14.80
N LYS A 197 -10.23 11.61 -15.28
CA LYS A 197 -11.48 11.53 -14.53
C LYS A 197 -11.33 10.78 -13.22
N ARG A 198 -10.60 9.69 -13.21
CA ARG A 198 -10.39 8.88 -11.99
C ARG A 198 -9.43 9.55 -11.01
N LEU A 199 -8.41 10.28 -11.47
CA LEU A 199 -7.59 11.15 -10.62
C LEU A 199 -8.45 12.19 -9.92
N THR A 200 -9.27 12.93 -10.66
CA THR A 200 -10.22 13.91 -10.10
C THR A 200 -11.13 13.27 -9.05
N LEU A 201 -11.72 12.11 -9.39
CA LEU A 201 -12.61 11.38 -8.50
C LEU A 201 -11.94 10.98 -7.17
N PHE A 202 -10.67 10.56 -7.22
CA PHE A 202 -9.92 10.21 -6.02
C PHE A 202 -9.68 11.44 -5.14
N PHE A 203 -9.18 12.54 -5.71
CA PHE A 203 -8.92 13.76 -4.96
C PHE A 203 -10.19 14.39 -4.36
N GLU A 204 -11.31 14.39 -5.10
CA GLU A 204 -12.62 14.79 -4.57
C GLU A 204 -13.04 13.93 -3.38
N ALA A 205 -12.89 12.59 -3.48
CA ALA A 205 -13.25 11.67 -2.40
C ALA A 205 -12.29 11.76 -1.21
N TYR A 206 -11.01 12.03 -1.45
CA TYR A 206 -10.01 12.31 -0.42
C TYR A 206 -10.27 13.66 0.27
N GLY A 207 -10.83 14.66 -0.44
CA GLY A 207 -11.21 15.96 0.09
C GLY A 207 -10.10 17.02 0.03
N GLU A 208 -9.16 16.89 -0.90
CA GLU A 208 -8.14 17.89 -1.22
C GLU A 208 -8.05 18.08 -2.74
N GLU A 209 -7.53 19.21 -3.18
CA GLU A 209 -7.26 19.44 -4.61
C GLU A 209 -5.98 18.73 -5.05
N MET A 210 -5.98 18.23 -6.29
CA MET A 210 -4.76 17.67 -6.88
C MET A 210 -3.72 18.77 -7.09
N PRO A 211 -2.51 18.67 -6.50
CA PRO A 211 -1.49 19.67 -6.68
C PRO A 211 -0.93 19.65 -8.11
N LEU A 212 -0.46 20.80 -8.57
CA LEU A 212 0.05 20.97 -9.95
C LEU A 212 1.28 20.11 -10.23
N ASP A 213 2.06 19.80 -9.21
CA ASP A 213 3.27 18.97 -9.25
C ASP A 213 3.03 17.50 -8.90
N PHE A 214 1.76 17.06 -8.95
CA PHE A 214 1.40 15.68 -8.55
C PHE A 214 2.19 14.61 -9.30
N LEU A 215 2.39 14.77 -10.60
CA LEU A 215 3.14 13.80 -11.41
C LEU A 215 4.62 13.75 -11.04
N GLU A 216 5.22 14.87 -10.70
CA GLU A 216 6.59 14.94 -10.20
C GLU A 216 6.72 14.16 -8.88
N ILE A 217 5.71 14.24 -8.01
CA ILE A 217 5.68 13.46 -6.75
C ILE A 217 5.57 11.95 -7.05
N VAL A 218 4.72 11.55 -8.01
CA VAL A 218 4.63 10.13 -8.43
C VAL A 218 5.98 9.65 -8.96
N LEU A 219 6.62 10.41 -9.84
CA LEU A 219 7.94 10.08 -10.38
C LEU A 219 9.00 9.95 -9.28
N LEU A 220 9.06 10.92 -8.38
CA LEU A 220 9.99 10.93 -7.25
C LEU A 220 9.79 9.71 -6.34
N ARG A 221 8.52 9.30 -6.14
CA ARG A 221 8.16 8.11 -5.34
C ARG A 221 8.66 6.82 -5.98
N LEU A 222 8.50 6.66 -7.30
CA LEU A 222 8.99 5.50 -8.04
C LEU A 222 10.51 5.46 -8.14
N GLU A 223 11.16 6.62 -8.30
CA GLU A 223 12.62 6.73 -8.23
C GLU A 223 13.14 6.33 -6.83
N GLY A 224 12.45 6.74 -5.77
CA GLY A 224 12.73 6.31 -4.40
C GLY A 224 12.64 4.79 -4.26
N MET A 225 11.61 4.16 -4.84
CA MET A 225 11.49 2.70 -4.85
C MET A 225 12.67 2.03 -5.57
N CYS A 226 13.04 2.51 -6.75
CA CYS A 226 14.22 2.01 -7.47
C CYS A 226 15.50 2.14 -6.65
N LYS A 227 15.66 3.25 -5.93
CA LYS A 227 16.82 3.50 -5.06
C LYS A 227 16.83 2.55 -3.87
N THR A 228 15.69 2.34 -3.22
CA THR A 228 15.53 1.40 -2.11
C THR A 228 15.88 -0.02 -2.54
N ILE A 229 15.34 -0.49 -3.67
CA ILE A 229 15.59 -1.84 -4.20
C ILE A 229 17.10 -2.04 -4.43
N LYS A 230 17.76 -1.11 -5.13
CA LYS A 230 19.21 -1.20 -5.40
C LYS A 230 20.04 -1.17 -4.12
N ARG A 231 19.74 -0.25 -3.20
CA ARG A 231 20.48 -0.08 -1.96
C ARG A 231 20.38 -1.34 -1.09
N LYS A 232 19.17 -1.83 -0.86
CA LYS A 232 18.94 -3.01 -0.01
C LYS A 232 19.52 -4.30 -0.61
N ALA A 233 19.41 -4.50 -1.93
CA ALA A 233 20.07 -5.62 -2.60
C ALA A 233 21.61 -5.56 -2.44
N ASN A 234 22.21 -4.37 -2.59
CA ASN A 234 23.65 -4.17 -2.37
C ASN A 234 24.08 -4.37 -0.90
N GLU A 235 23.19 -4.13 0.05
CA GLU A 235 23.38 -4.43 1.47
C GLU A 235 23.23 -5.93 1.80
N GLY A 236 22.90 -6.76 0.82
CA GLY A 236 22.78 -8.22 0.95
C GLY A 236 21.38 -8.71 1.33
N ASP A 237 20.35 -7.88 1.25
CA ASP A 237 18.98 -8.28 1.49
C ASP A 237 18.48 -9.16 0.32
N SER A 238 18.28 -10.45 0.60
CA SER A 238 17.91 -11.45 -0.41
C SER A 238 16.52 -11.22 -1.01
N ALA A 239 15.59 -10.61 -0.27
CA ALA A 239 14.25 -10.30 -0.78
C ALA A 239 14.33 -9.21 -1.86
N PHE A 240 15.16 -8.18 -1.66
CA PHE A 240 15.37 -7.13 -2.65
C PHE A 240 16.22 -7.61 -3.83
N GLN A 241 17.18 -8.53 -3.62
CA GLN A 241 17.87 -9.18 -4.73
C GLN A 241 16.88 -9.97 -5.60
N LYS A 242 15.98 -10.73 -4.98
CA LYS A 242 14.91 -11.45 -5.68
C LYS A 242 14.02 -10.51 -6.51
N MET A 243 13.66 -9.32 -5.97
CA MET A 243 12.91 -8.31 -6.73
C MET A 243 13.66 -7.87 -8.01
N ILE A 244 14.99 -7.75 -7.95
CA ILE A 244 15.81 -7.44 -9.16
C ILE A 244 15.74 -8.62 -10.13
N ASP A 245 15.95 -9.83 -9.67
CA ASP A 245 15.96 -11.05 -10.50
C ASP A 245 14.60 -11.31 -11.18
N GLU A 246 13.51 -10.94 -10.52
CA GLU A 246 12.13 -11.01 -11.04
C GLU A 246 11.74 -9.82 -11.94
N GLY A 247 12.66 -8.85 -12.16
CA GLY A 247 12.44 -7.74 -13.09
C GLY A 247 11.68 -6.54 -12.50
N HIS A 248 11.40 -6.49 -11.19
CA HIS A 248 10.66 -5.39 -10.57
C HIS A 248 11.37 -4.04 -10.73
N LEU A 249 12.72 -4.03 -10.62
CA LEU A 249 13.49 -2.81 -10.81
C LEU A 249 13.35 -2.28 -12.24
N GLU A 250 13.46 -3.14 -13.24
CA GLU A 250 13.30 -2.78 -14.64
C GLU A 250 11.88 -2.29 -14.93
N HIS A 251 10.88 -2.96 -14.37
CA HIS A 251 9.47 -2.52 -14.44
C HIS A 251 9.32 -1.07 -13.98
N TYR A 252 9.74 -0.73 -12.75
CA TYR A 252 9.63 0.65 -12.25
C TYR A 252 10.40 1.65 -13.12
N GLN A 253 11.57 1.30 -13.63
CA GLN A 253 12.35 2.18 -14.52
C GLN A 253 11.63 2.44 -15.84
N ASN A 254 10.93 1.46 -16.39
CA ASN A 254 10.14 1.59 -17.60
C ASN A 254 8.87 2.43 -17.35
N GLU A 255 8.19 2.23 -16.23
CA GLU A 255 7.03 3.03 -15.84
C GLU A 255 7.39 4.51 -15.58
N ILE A 256 8.54 4.79 -14.98
CA ILE A 256 9.06 6.17 -14.85
C ILE A 256 9.23 6.83 -16.21
N LYS A 257 9.80 6.13 -17.21
CA LYS A 257 9.95 6.67 -18.57
C LYS A 257 8.57 6.95 -19.19
N PHE A 258 7.67 5.99 -19.06
CA PHE A 258 6.32 6.06 -19.60
C PHE A 258 5.55 7.25 -18.99
N ILE A 259 5.56 7.41 -17.65
CA ILE A 259 4.87 8.52 -16.96
C ILE A 259 5.46 9.87 -17.38
N ARG A 260 6.77 9.98 -17.59
CA ARG A 260 7.40 11.22 -18.09
C ARG A 260 6.93 11.58 -19.50
N GLU A 261 6.68 10.60 -20.33
CA GLU A 261 6.23 10.78 -21.71
C GLU A 261 4.74 11.13 -21.77
N HIS A 262 3.92 10.36 -21.08
CA HIS A 262 2.45 10.38 -21.19
C HIS A 262 1.71 11.07 -20.04
N GLY A 263 2.33 11.24 -18.88
CA GLY A 263 1.63 11.72 -17.68
C GLY A 263 0.92 13.06 -17.84
N LYS A 264 1.43 13.96 -18.67
CA LYS A 264 0.79 15.27 -18.96
C LYS A 264 -0.57 15.14 -19.64
N GLU A 265 -0.89 14.01 -20.20
CA GLU A 265 -2.19 13.74 -20.84
C GLU A 265 -3.30 13.50 -19.80
N TRP A 266 -2.91 13.24 -18.55
CA TRP A 266 -3.82 12.87 -17.45
C TRP A 266 -4.22 14.02 -16.53
N ILE A 267 -3.56 15.18 -16.60
CA ILE A 267 -3.74 16.33 -15.69
C ILE A 267 -4.30 17.58 -16.39
#